data_a73cee250cf068edf5b92abfc2ad30e6
#
_entry.id   a73cee250cf068edf5b92abfc2ad30e6
#
_cell.length_a   1.000
_cell.length_b   1.000
_cell.length_c   1.000
_cell.angle_alpha   90.00
_cell.angle_beta   90.00
_cell.angle_gamma   90.00
#
_symmetry.space_group_name_H-M   'P 1'
#
loop_
_entity.id
_entity.type
_entity.pdbx_description
1 polymer ?
#
loop_
_entity_poly.entity_id
_entity_poly.type
_entity_poly.pdbx_seq_one_letter_code
_entity_poly.pdbx_strand_id
1 'polypeptide(L)'
;MAGYYTSFNGDIVKVNYVDPVFEAKSILIPGLTTPMDAVVNGEQAYYFDIDGLTVSDGDAGRQLTLADSGATRVDITLKKSLAFGGYIPGVGIADVSEDLVGTKAAKSTNAIVAKENELALAAMVTGGTASANKTASTKATIYDNVVDDIATFTKTNGHAPVAIIVSPATKALLQKSEAFVRGNAEFSVNQAVIGEVAGLAVVDGIGMPDGTEYIITDGYGYLHPHALVGLELFGNIPGRVNTVALQGEWKYGSQVIKATRLLVKKTS
;
A
#
# COMPACT_ATOMS: atom_id res chain seq x y z
N MET A 1 -19.42 0.03 -18.27
CA MET A 1 -20.48 0.80 -18.96
C MET A 1 -21.80 0.05 -18.81
N ALA A 2 -22.76 0.58 -18.09
CA ALA A 2 -24.15 0.12 -18.16
C ALA A 2 -24.83 0.94 -19.23
N GLY A 3 -25.21 0.33 -20.34
CA GLY A 3 -25.95 0.99 -21.41
C GLY A 3 -27.45 0.88 -21.13
N TYR A 4 -28.12 1.99 -20.93
CA TYR A 4 -29.58 2.02 -20.84
C TYR A 4 -30.14 2.36 -22.20
N TYR A 5 -31.12 1.57 -22.64
CA TYR A 5 -31.87 1.83 -23.85
C TYR A 5 -33.21 2.43 -23.46
N THR A 6 -33.48 3.64 -23.87
CA THR A 6 -34.82 4.25 -23.78
C THR A 6 -35.40 4.38 -25.20
N SER A 7 -36.62 3.93 -25.40
CA SER A 7 -37.35 4.19 -26.63
C SER A 7 -38.09 5.52 -26.47
N PHE A 8 -37.83 6.44 -27.38
CA PHE A 8 -38.58 7.69 -27.46
C PHE A 8 -39.10 7.84 -28.94
N ASN A 9 -40.39 8.00 -29.09
CA ASN A 9 -41.06 8.07 -30.41
C ASN A 9 -40.72 6.91 -31.38
N GLY A 10 -40.48 5.70 -30.85
CA GLY A 10 -40.11 4.56 -31.66
C GLY A 10 -38.63 4.40 -31.99
N ASP A 11 -37.82 5.40 -31.66
CA ASP A 11 -36.36 5.32 -31.79
C ASP A 11 -35.72 4.80 -30.51
N ILE A 12 -34.72 3.90 -30.66
CA ILE A 12 -33.91 3.42 -29.53
C ILE A 12 -32.74 4.38 -29.33
N VAL A 13 -32.80 5.16 -28.26
CA VAL A 13 -31.68 6.02 -27.85
C VAL A 13 -30.80 5.27 -26.91
N LYS A 14 -29.54 5.04 -27.30
CA LYS A 14 -28.53 4.45 -26.43
C LYS A 14 -27.93 5.53 -25.51
N VAL A 15 -28.26 5.47 -24.23
CA VAL A 15 -27.64 6.31 -23.22
C VAL A 15 -26.46 5.56 -22.66
N ASN A 16 -25.25 6.03 -22.92
CA ASN A 16 -24.02 5.50 -22.34
C ASN A 16 -23.84 6.11 -20.96
N TYR A 17 -24.14 5.33 -19.92
CA TYR A 17 -23.78 5.66 -18.54
C TYR A 17 -22.52 4.90 -18.17
N VAL A 18 -21.48 5.62 -17.80
CA VAL A 18 -20.24 5.06 -17.28
C VAL A 18 -20.22 5.32 -15.78
N ASP A 19 -20.27 4.25 -14.98
CA ASP A 19 -20.05 4.38 -13.56
C ASP A 19 -18.67 4.99 -13.31
N PRO A 20 -18.57 6.02 -12.45
CA PRO A 20 -17.27 6.59 -12.12
C PRO A 20 -16.38 5.51 -11.50
N VAL A 21 -15.14 5.45 -11.98
CA VAL A 21 -14.12 4.58 -11.41
C VAL A 21 -13.35 5.41 -10.39
N PHE A 22 -13.55 5.11 -9.10
CA PHE A 22 -12.77 5.72 -8.04
C PHE A 22 -11.43 4.99 -7.94
N GLU A 23 -10.35 5.73 -8.15
CA GLU A 23 -9.00 5.19 -8.12
C GLU A 23 -8.59 4.80 -6.70
N ALA A 24 -8.25 3.53 -6.48
CA ALA A 24 -7.65 3.08 -5.24
C ALA A 24 -6.17 3.49 -5.22
N LYS A 25 -5.77 4.22 -4.19
CA LYS A 25 -4.39 4.65 -4.02
C LYS A 25 -3.59 3.60 -3.27
N SER A 26 -2.41 3.26 -3.78
CA SER A 26 -1.50 2.35 -3.07
C SER A 26 -0.87 3.03 -1.87
N ILE A 27 -0.86 2.32 -0.73
CA ILE A 27 -0.08 2.71 0.46
C ILE A 27 1.40 2.30 0.35
N LEU A 28 1.73 1.44 -0.62
CA LEU A 28 3.09 0.96 -0.87
C LEU A 28 3.86 2.01 -1.67
N ILE A 29 4.38 3.00 -0.96
CA ILE A 29 5.08 4.15 -1.55
C ILE A 29 6.58 3.95 -1.35
N PRO A 30 7.36 3.81 -2.45
CA PRO A 30 8.81 3.67 -2.36
C PRO A 30 9.46 4.83 -1.60
N GLY A 31 10.34 4.51 -0.64
CA GLY A 31 11.01 5.49 0.21
C GLY A 31 10.18 6.07 1.35
N LEU A 32 8.86 5.76 1.44
CA LEU A 32 8.01 6.17 2.57
C LEU A 32 7.51 4.98 3.38
N THR A 33 6.99 3.96 2.71
CA THR A 33 6.39 2.79 3.38
C THR A 33 7.06 1.47 2.98
N THR A 34 7.80 1.48 1.86
CA THR A 34 8.59 0.36 1.35
C THR A 34 9.96 0.84 0.88
N PRO A 35 11.00 -0.04 0.85
CA PRO A 35 12.29 0.30 0.25
C PRO A 35 12.19 0.66 -1.23
N MET A 36 13.06 1.57 -1.69
CA MET A 36 13.12 1.98 -3.09
C MET A 36 13.72 0.92 -4.03
N ASP A 37 14.59 0.04 -3.52
CA ASP A 37 15.53 -0.76 -4.32
C ASP A 37 15.26 -2.27 -4.27
N ALA A 38 13.99 -2.70 -4.14
CA ALA A 38 13.68 -4.11 -4.25
C ALA A 38 13.81 -4.58 -5.71
N VAL A 39 14.77 -5.48 -5.96
CA VAL A 39 14.95 -6.08 -7.29
C VAL A 39 14.05 -7.30 -7.42
N VAL A 40 13.13 -7.26 -8.38
CA VAL A 40 12.28 -8.41 -8.74
C VAL A 40 12.92 -9.14 -9.92
N ASN A 41 13.24 -10.42 -9.74
CA ASN A 41 13.74 -11.28 -10.81
C ASN A 41 12.88 -12.54 -10.91
N GLY A 42 11.96 -12.55 -11.88
CA GLY A 42 11.00 -13.64 -12.06
C GLY A 42 10.05 -13.80 -10.86
N GLU A 43 10.13 -14.94 -10.17
CA GLU A 43 9.31 -15.25 -8.99
C GLU A 43 10.00 -14.92 -7.65
N GLN A 44 11.16 -14.27 -7.69
CA GLN A 44 11.93 -13.91 -6.50
C GLN A 44 12.23 -12.42 -6.49
N ALA A 45 12.11 -11.82 -5.32
CA ALA A 45 12.63 -10.51 -5.02
C ALA A 45 13.69 -10.64 -3.93
N TYR A 46 14.68 -9.79 -3.94
CA TYR A 46 15.68 -9.77 -2.89
C TYR A 46 15.99 -8.34 -2.47
N TYR A 47 16.39 -8.22 -1.22
CA TYR A 47 16.83 -7.00 -0.58
C TYR A 47 18.12 -7.31 0.18
N PHE A 48 19.08 -6.39 0.16
CA PHE A 48 20.28 -6.50 0.98
C PHE A 48 20.12 -5.66 2.25
N ASP A 49 20.14 -6.33 3.40
CA ASP A 49 20.28 -5.66 4.68
C ASP A 49 21.78 -5.54 4.97
N ILE A 50 22.26 -4.30 5.03
CA ILE A 50 23.66 -3.97 5.27
C ILE A 50 23.76 -3.42 6.69
N ASP A 51 24.52 -4.11 7.54
CA ASP A 51 24.83 -3.63 8.87
C ASP A 51 25.76 -2.41 8.79
N GLY A 52 25.49 -1.43 9.65
CA GLY A 52 26.33 -0.23 9.74
C GLY A 52 27.73 -0.57 10.26
N LEU A 53 28.72 0.21 9.83
CA LEU A 53 30.07 0.10 10.36
C LEU A 53 30.09 0.51 11.84
N THR A 54 30.76 -0.29 12.68
CA THR A 54 31.00 0.07 14.06
C THR A 54 32.06 1.17 14.13
N VAL A 55 31.69 2.30 14.69
CA VAL A 55 32.64 3.39 14.97
C VAL A 55 33.16 3.17 16.39
N SER A 56 34.48 3.06 16.55
CA SER A 56 35.15 3.03 17.85
C SER A 56 36.05 4.26 18.02
N ASP A 57 36.20 4.72 19.25
CA ASP A 57 37.18 5.73 19.57
C ASP A 57 38.59 5.21 19.27
N GLY A 58 39.30 5.91 18.42
CA GLY A 58 40.65 5.57 18.02
C GLY A 58 41.67 6.56 18.57
N ASP A 59 42.73 6.09 19.19
CA ASP A 59 43.90 6.90 19.50
C ASP A 59 44.74 7.10 18.24
N ALA A 60 45.24 8.31 18.04
CA ALA A 60 46.10 8.62 16.93
C ALA A 60 47.34 7.70 16.93
N GLY A 61 47.50 6.93 15.85
CA GLY A 61 48.62 5.99 15.68
C GLY A 61 48.31 4.51 15.96
N ARG A 62 47.08 4.15 16.35
CA ARG A 62 46.63 2.75 16.47
C ARG A 62 46.14 2.20 15.14
N GLN A 63 46.51 0.96 14.85
CA GLN A 63 45.95 0.22 13.73
C GLN A 63 44.45 -0.04 13.99
N LEU A 64 43.60 0.46 13.10
CA LEU A 64 42.16 0.19 13.16
C LEU A 64 41.90 -1.28 12.86
N THR A 65 41.23 -1.97 13.77
CA THR A 65 40.67 -3.29 13.49
C THR A 65 39.38 -3.07 12.70
N LEU A 66 39.40 -3.35 11.42
CA LEU A 66 38.21 -3.27 10.57
C LEU A 66 37.31 -4.45 10.97
N ALA A 67 36.10 -4.13 11.45
CA ALA A 67 35.04 -5.12 11.59
C ALA A 67 34.45 -5.43 10.21
N ASP A 68 34.19 -6.71 9.95
CA ASP A 68 33.49 -7.14 8.74
C ASP A 68 32.03 -6.63 8.83
N SER A 69 31.65 -5.73 7.96
CA SER A 69 30.26 -5.29 7.86
C SER A 69 29.49 -6.36 7.08
N GLY A 70 28.72 -7.18 7.78
CA GLY A 70 27.88 -8.19 7.18
C GLY A 70 26.81 -7.57 6.27
N ALA A 71 26.66 -8.08 5.07
CA ALA A 71 25.49 -7.83 4.23
C ALA A 71 24.65 -9.12 4.20
N THR A 72 23.44 -9.05 4.71
CA THR A 72 22.52 -10.18 4.71
C THR A 72 21.53 -10.02 3.56
N ARG A 73 21.52 -10.99 2.64
CA ARG A 73 20.50 -11.05 1.58
C ARG A 73 19.21 -11.64 2.16
N VAL A 74 18.11 -10.91 1.98
CA VAL A 74 16.76 -11.37 2.31
C VAL A 74 16.04 -11.70 1.02
N ASP A 75 15.72 -12.97 0.81
CA ASP A 75 14.99 -13.45 -0.37
C ASP A 75 13.49 -13.57 -0.06
N ILE A 76 12.66 -12.97 -0.91
CA ILE A 76 11.19 -13.04 -0.82
C ILE A 76 10.68 -13.72 -2.08
N THR A 77 9.99 -14.85 -1.92
CA THR A 77 9.39 -15.56 -3.04
C THR A 77 7.95 -15.06 -3.26
N LEU A 78 7.61 -14.74 -4.52
CA LEU A 78 6.26 -14.35 -4.94
C LEU A 78 5.38 -15.61 -5.10
N LYS A 79 5.08 -16.28 -4.00
CA LYS A 79 4.28 -17.52 -3.99
C LYS A 79 2.78 -17.29 -3.85
N LYS A 80 2.39 -16.08 -3.44
CA LYS A 80 0.98 -15.75 -3.25
C LYS A 80 0.45 -15.12 -4.53
N SER A 81 -0.79 -15.41 -4.89
CA SER A 81 -1.43 -14.78 -6.03
C SER A 81 -2.79 -14.19 -5.67
N LEU A 82 -3.13 -13.11 -6.35
CA LEU A 82 -4.48 -12.55 -6.42
C LEU A 82 -4.97 -12.77 -7.84
N ALA A 83 -5.98 -13.62 -8.00
CA ALA A 83 -6.64 -13.81 -9.28
C ALA A 83 -7.87 -12.90 -9.34
N PHE A 84 -8.07 -12.28 -10.47
CA PHE A 84 -9.28 -11.51 -10.74
C PHE A 84 -9.87 -11.94 -12.06
N GLY A 85 -11.19 -11.88 -12.16
CA GLY A 85 -11.87 -12.23 -13.39
C GLY A 85 -13.33 -11.84 -13.36
N GLY A 86 -13.91 -11.69 -14.52
CA GLY A 86 -15.32 -11.39 -14.64
C GLY A 86 -15.85 -11.58 -16.04
N TYR A 87 -17.11 -11.95 -16.13
CA TYR A 87 -17.82 -12.07 -17.39
C TYR A 87 -18.46 -10.74 -17.77
N ILE A 88 -18.46 -10.45 -19.08
CA ILE A 88 -19.17 -9.33 -19.68
C ILE A 88 -20.24 -9.96 -20.57
N PRO A 89 -21.49 -10.18 -20.07
CA PRO A 89 -22.56 -10.82 -20.81
C PRO A 89 -23.17 -9.86 -21.82
N GLY A 90 -23.76 -10.44 -22.90
CA GLY A 90 -24.52 -9.69 -23.89
C GLY A 90 -23.69 -8.92 -24.91
N VAL A 91 -22.38 -9.16 -24.95
CA VAL A 91 -21.46 -8.46 -25.87
C VAL A 91 -20.61 -9.52 -26.57
N GLY A 92 -20.71 -9.63 -27.90
CA GLY A 92 -19.76 -10.40 -28.70
C GLY A 92 -18.39 -9.74 -28.71
N ILE A 93 -17.32 -10.51 -28.99
CA ILE A 93 -15.95 -9.95 -29.08
C ILE A 93 -15.89 -8.75 -30.04
N ALA A 94 -16.64 -8.79 -31.13
CA ALA A 94 -16.70 -7.71 -32.13
C ALA A 94 -17.39 -6.43 -31.62
N ASP A 95 -18.24 -6.53 -30.60
CA ASP A 95 -19.06 -5.44 -30.07
C ASP A 95 -18.51 -4.87 -28.75
N VAL A 96 -17.39 -5.40 -28.26
CA VAL A 96 -16.75 -4.90 -27.02
C VAL A 96 -16.08 -3.57 -27.31
N SER A 97 -16.67 -2.48 -26.83
CA SER A 97 -16.00 -1.19 -26.90
C SER A 97 -14.77 -1.17 -26.00
N GLU A 98 -13.69 -0.52 -26.45
CA GLU A 98 -12.47 -0.33 -25.64
C GLU A 98 -12.80 0.31 -24.29
N ASP A 99 -13.77 1.20 -24.22
CA ASP A 99 -14.23 1.84 -22.98
C ASP A 99 -14.78 0.85 -21.96
N LEU A 100 -15.51 -0.20 -22.41
CA LEU A 100 -16.06 -1.19 -21.50
C LEU A 100 -14.97 -2.08 -20.90
N VAL A 101 -14.01 -2.52 -21.72
CA VAL A 101 -12.86 -3.31 -21.31
C VAL A 101 -11.97 -2.45 -20.40
N GLY A 102 -11.67 -1.22 -20.78
CA GLY A 102 -10.88 -0.28 -20.01
C GLY A 102 -11.49 -0.03 -18.61
N THR A 103 -12.80 0.24 -18.55
CA THR A 103 -13.51 0.44 -17.27
C THR A 103 -13.47 -0.83 -16.40
N LYS A 104 -13.65 -2.01 -16.99
CA LYS A 104 -13.59 -3.27 -16.25
C LYS A 104 -12.18 -3.54 -15.75
N ALA A 105 -11.17 -3.32 -16.58
CA ALA A 105 -9.76 -3.45 -16.19
C ALA A 105 -9.40 -2.48 -15.06
N ALA A 106 -9.79 -1.21 -15.16
CA ALA A 106 -9.55 -0.21 -14.11
C ALA A 106 -10.23 -0.59 -12.78
N LYS A 107 -11.50 -1.04 -12.81
CA LYS A 107 -12.16 -1.54 -11.59
C LYS A 107 -11.46 -2.75 -10.99
N SER A 108 -10.95 -3.66 -11.82
CA SER A 108 -10.20 -4.83 -11.37
C SER A 108 -8.85 -4.43 -10.75
N THR A 109 -8.12 -3.52 -11.38
CA THR A 109 -6.86 -2.98 -10.85
C THR A 109 -7.07 -2.31 -9.49
N ASN A 110 -8.11 -1.49 -9.36
CA ASN A 110 -8.45 -0.84 -8.09
C ASN A 110 -8.78 -1.86 -6.99
N ALA A 111 -9.48 -2.95 -7.33
CA ALA A 111 -9.76 -4.01 -6.37
C ALA A 111 -8.48 -4.74 -5.93
N ILE A 112 -7.52 -4.96 -6.84
CA ILE A 112 -6.20 -5.53 -6.51
C ILE A 112 -5.44 -4.60 -5.57
N VAL A 113 -5.32 -3.31 -5.90
CA VAL A 113 -4.62 -2.33 -5.08
C VAL A 113 -5.23 -2.25 -3.67
N ALA A 114 -6.56 -2.23 -3.57
CA ALA A 114 -7.25 -2.25 -2.28
C ALA A 114 -6.92 -3.52 -1.48
N LYS A 115 -6.88 -4.69 -2.15
CA LYS A 115 -6.54 -5.96 -1.48
C LYS A 115 -5.07 -6.05 -1.09
N GLU A 116 -4.15 -5.53 -1.90
CA GLU A 116 -2.73 -5.42 -1.55
C GLU A 116 -2.52 -4.51 -0.34
N ASN A 117 -3.21 -3.37 -0.29
CA ASN A 117 -3.16 -2.48 0.87
C ASN A 117 -3.62 -3.19 2.15
N GLU A 118 -4.74 -3.91 2.10
CA GLU A 118 -5.25 -4.69 3.24
C GLU A 118 -4.23 -5.74 3.72
N LEU A 119 -3.65 -6.49 2.79
CA LEU A 119 -2.68 -7.54 3.09
C LEU A 119 -1.37 -6.97 3.65
N ALA A 120 -0.90 -5.85 3.09
CA ALA A 120 0.29 -5.16 3.55
C ALA A 120 0.10 -4.61 4.96
N LEU A 121 -1.02 -3.92 5.22
CA LEU A 121 -1.37 -3.40 6.54
C LEU A 121 -1.48 -4.51 7.58
N ALA A 122 -2.15 -5.62 7.24
CA ALA A 122 -2.26 -6.76 8.13
C ALA A 122 -0.89 -7.37 8.49
N ALA A 123 0.02 -7.47 7.50
CA ALA A 123 1.38 -7.96 7.71
C ALA A 123 2.21 -7.01 8.58
N MET A 124 2.16 -5.69 8.30
CA MET A 124 2.86 -4.67 9.10
C MET A 124 2.36 -4.66 10.55
N VAL A 125 1.02 -4.73 10.76
CA VAL A 125 0.39 -4.73 12.09
C VAL A 125 0.75 -5.98 12.87
N THR A 126 0.88 -7.12 12.20
CA THR A 126 1.22 -8.41 12.85
C THR A 126 2.71 -8.50 13.17
N GLY A 127 3.56 -8.06 12.25
CA GLY A 127 5.01 -8.22 12.36
C GLY A 127 5.76 -7.03 12.95
N GLY A 128 5.11 -5.88 13.10
CA GLY A 128 5.73 -4.67 13.67
C GLY A 128 5.82 -4.70 15.20
N THR A 129 6.60 -3.80 15.74
CA THR A 129 6.76 -3.61 17.20
C THR A 129 5.57 -2.83 17.74
N ALA A 130 4.93 -3.31 18.81
CA ALA A 130 3.80 -2.63 19.42
C ALA A 130 4.26 -1.37 20.19
N SER A 131 3.52 -0.25 20.05
CA SER A 131 3.67 0.92 20.92
C SER A 131 3.35 0.55 22.38
N ALA A 132 4.06 1.15 23.31
CA ALA A 132 3.79 0.99 24.74
C ALA A 132 2.44 1.60 25.17
N ASN A 133 2.03 2.68 24.49
CA ASN A 133 0.75 3.33 24.77
C ASN A 133 -0.40 2.60 24.06
N LYS A 134 -1.26 1.94 24.82
CA LYS A 134 -2.44 1.21 24.32
C LYS A 134 -3.77 1.95 24.49
N THR A 135 -3.73 3.14 25.10
CA THR A 135 -4.93 3.94 25.31
C THR A 135 -5.39 4.54 23.97
N ALA A 136 -6.69 4.44 23.70
CA ALA A 136 -7.28 5.03 22.49
C ALA A 136 -7.03 6.54 22.45
N SER A 137 -6.60 7.01 21.28
CA SER A 137 -6.33 8.43 21.08
C SER A 137 -7.63 9.22 20.95
N THR A 138 -7.61 10.45 21.45
CA THR A 138 -8.68 11.44 21.28
C THR A 138 -8.16 12.60 20.42
N LYS A 139 -9.05 13.52 20.00
CA LYS A 139 -8.63 14.74 19.33
C LYS A 139 -7.54 15.52 20.09
N ALA A 140 -7.62 15.53 21.43
CA ALA A 140 -6.69 16.27 22.28
C ALA A 140 -5.33 15.53 22.47
N THR A 141 -5.31 14.21 22.39
CA THR A 141 -4.12 13.40 22.73
C THR A 141 -3.42 12.80 21.53
N ILE A 142 -4.03 12.81 20.34
CA ILE A 142 -3.48 12.12 19.16
C ILE A 142 -2.11 12.68 18.75
N TYR A 143 -1.92 14.00 18.81
CA TYR A 143 -0.66 14.63 18.45
C TYR A 143 0.45 14.25 19.44
N ASP A 144 0.20 14.36 20.72
CA ASP A 144 1.16 14.01 21.77
C ASP A 144 1.55 12.52 21.69
N ASN A 145 0.56 11.64 21.48
CA ASN A 145 0.82 10.21 21.29
C ASN A 145 1.73 9.93 20.09
N VAL A 146 1.52 10.64 18.96
CA VAL A 146 2.37 10.50 17.77
C VAL A 146 3.80 10.99 18.07
N VAL A 147 3.95 12.12 18.73
CA VAL A 147 5.27 12.70 19.07
C VAL A 147 6.03 11.77 20.03
N ASP A 148 5.38 11.21 21.05
CA ASP A 148 5.98 10.27 21.99
C ASP A 148 6.43 8.99 21.29
N ASP A 149 5.62 8.47 20.38
CA ASP A 149 5.95 7.28 19.60
C ASP A 149 7.08 7.55 18.58
N ILE A 150 7.17 8.76 17.99
CA ILE A 150 8.32 9.20 17.18
C ILE A 150 9.60 9.21 18.01
N ALA A 151 9.55 9.75 19.23
CA ALA A 151 10.69 9.76 20.15
C ALA A 151 11.14 8.34 20.50
N THR A 152 10.18 7.43 20.76
CA THR A 152 10.44 6.02 21.04
C THR A 152 11.07 5.32 19.82
N PHE A 153 10.53 5.54 18.62
CA PHE A 153 11.07 5.00 17.37
C PHE A 153 12.50 5.47 17.13
N THR A 154 12.75 6.78 17.28
CA THR A 154 14.07 7.39 17.06
C THR A 154 15.10 6.85 18.06
N LYS A 155 14.72 6.69 19.34
CA LYS A 155 15.59 6.10 20.35
C LYS A 155 15.95 4.65 20.03
N THR A 156 15.01 3.87 19.48
CA THR A 156 15.22 2.45 19.18
C THR A 156 16.06 2.24 17.92
N ASN A 157 15.85 3.06 16.88
CA ASN A 157 16.47 2.85 15.57
C ASN A 157 17.65 3.79 15.28
N GLY A 158 17.89 4.82 16.13
CA GLY A 158 18.99 5.79 15.95
C GLY A 158 18.75 6.85 14.87
N HIS A 159 17.56 6.87 14.24
CA HIS A 159 17.16 7.84 13.21
C HIS A 159 15.65 8.10 13.27
N ALA A 160 15.23 9.22 12.70
CA ALA A 160 13.82 9.60 12.66
C ALA A 160 13.02 8.75 11.64
N PRO A 161 11.73 8.47 11.91
CA PRO A 161 10.83 7.91 10.92
C PRO A 161 10.52 8.94 9.82
N VAL A 162 9.92 8.49 8.71
CA VAL A 162 9.58 9.35 7.56
C VAL A 162 8.07 9.42 7.30
N ALA A 163 7.33 8.39 7.69
CA ALA A 163 5.89 8.32 7.42
C ALA A 163 5.09 7.73 8.59
N ILE A 164 3.82 8.12 8.64
CA ILE A 164 2.81 7.54 9.50
C ILE A 164 1.62 7.08 8.64
N ILE A 165 1.27 5.80 8.73
CA ILE A 165 0.09 5.23 8.08
C ILE A 165 -1.03 5.25 9.11
N VAL A 166 -2.15 5.89 8.82
CA VAL A 166 -3.24 6.10 9.78
C VAL A 166 -4.51 5.39 9.38
N SER A 167 -5.24 4.84 10.36
CA SER A 167 -6.58 4.31 10.12
C SER A 167 -7.56 5.43 9.76
N PRO A 168 -8.68 5.14 9.09
CA PRO A 168 -9.70 6.16 8.77
C PRO A 168 -10.23 6.90 10.00
N ALA A 169 -10.35 6.21 11.14
CA ALA A 169 -10.77 6.83 12.40
C ALA A 169 -9.70 7.82 12.93
N THR A 170 -8.43 7.41 12.93
CA THR A 170 -7.32 8.26 13.35
C THR A 170 -7.10 9.43 12.40
N LYS A 171 -7.26 9.22 11.09
CA LYS A 171 -7.29 10.30 10.09
C LYS A 171 -8.29 11.38 10.46
N ALA A 172 -9.52 11.00 10.84
CA ALA A 172 -10.55 11.95 11.24
C ALA A 172 -10.17 12.72 12.53
N LEU A 173 -9.46 12.10 13.48
CA LEU A 173 -8.95 12.77 14.67
C LEU A 173 -7.84 13.78 14.32
N LEU A 174 -6.87 13.37 13.48
CA LEU A 174 -5.80 14.26 13.02
C LEU A 174 -6.34 15.46 12.26
N GLN A 175 -7.27 15.26 11.34
CA GLN A 175 -7.89 16.37 10.57
C GLN A 175 -8.64 17.39 11.42
N LYS A 176 -9.08 17.00 12.62
CA LYS A 176 -9.69 17.88 13.61
C LYS A 176 -8.67 18.53 14.55
N SER A 177 -7.44 18.05 14.53
CA SER A 177 -6.32 18.59 15.31
C SER A 177 -5.75 19.84 14.61
N GLU A 178 -5.35 20.84 15.39
CA GLU A 178 -4.71 22.07 14.87
C GLU A 178 -3.27 21.81 14.38
N ALA A 179 -2.67 20.71 14.79
CA ALA A 179 -1.30 20.32 14.43
C ALA A 179 -1.19 19.60 13.08
N PHE A 180 -2.33 19.28 12.45
CA PHE A 180 -2.34 18.62 11.15
C PHE A 180 -2.22 19.62 10.00
N VAL A 181 -1.14 19.52 9.23
CA VAL A 181 -0.96 20.30 8.01
C VAL A 181 -1.50 19.49 6.83
N ARG A 182 -2.52 20.02 6.18
CA ARG A 182 -3.08 19.41 4.96
C ARG A 182 -2.05 19.47 3.83
N GLY A 183 -1.81 18.34 3.17
CA GLY A 183 -0.97 18.30 1.98
C GLY A 183 -1.55 19.19 0.86
N ASN A 184 -0.67 19.81 0.08
CA ASN A 184 -1.06 20.52 -1.14
C ASN A 184 -1.67 19.51 -2.13
N ALA A 185 -2.58 19.97 -3.01
CA ALA A 185 -3.27 19.13 -3.99
C ALA A 185 -2.29 18.33 -4.88
N GLU A 186 -1.07 18.81 -5.09
CA GLU A 186 -0.02 18.12 -5.85
C GLU A 186 0.47 16.81 -5.19
N PHE A 187 0.50 16.74 -3.84
CA PHE A 187 0.85 15.49 -3.13
C PHE A 187 -0.25 14.43 -3.18
N SER A 188 -1.48 14.83 -3.39
CA SER A 188 -2.63 13.92 -3.26
C SER A 188 -3.08 13.25 -4.56
N VAL A 189 -2.56 13.68 -5.73
CA VAL A 189 -3.14 13.24 -7.02
C VAL A 189 -2.81 11.78 -7.34
N ASN A 190 -1.63 11.28 -6.96
CA ASN A 190 -1.19 9.91 -7.31
C ASN A 190 -0.74 9.05 -6.12
N GLN A 191 -0.76 9.57 -4.89
CA GLN A 191 -0.29 8.84 -3.71
C GLN A 191 -1.31 8.91 -2.58
N ALA A 192 -1.30 7.90 -1.70
CA ALA A 192 -2.16 7.88 -0.50
C ALA A 192 -1.76 8.91 0.57
N VAL A 193 -0.82 9.82 0.29
CA VAL A 193 -0.38 10.88 1.22
C VAL A 193 -1.45 11.96 1.30
N ILE A 194 -1.92 12.25 2.52
CA ILE A 194 -3.03 13.20 2.79
C ILE A 194 -2.59 14.49 3.49
N GLY A 195 -1.36 14.54 3.96
CA GLY A 195 -0.82 15.68 4.70
C GLY A 195 0.42 15.32 5.48
N GLU A 196 0.73 16.15 6.48
CA GLU A 196 1.89 16.01 7.34
C GLU A 196 1.51 16.22 8.81
N VAL A 197 2.15 15.48 9.71
CA VAL A 197 2.04 15.67 11.17
C VAL A 197 3.41 15.45 11.80
N ALA A 198 3.84 16.38 12.63
CA ALA A 198 5.12 16.30 13.35
C ALA A 198 6.34 15.98 12.43
N GLY A 199 6.34 16.48 11.18
CA GLY A 199 7.39 16.21 10.19
C GLY A 199 7.29 14.87 9.47
N LEU A 200 6.21 14.09 9.68
CA LEU A 200 5.96 12.83 9.01
C LEU A 200 4.91 12.97 7.92
N ALA A 201 5.15 12.35 6.77
CA ALA A 201 4.13 12.18 5.74
C ALA A 201 2.99 11.28 6.26
N VAL A 202 1.75 11.76 6.18
CA VAL A 202 0.57 11.01 6.62
C VAL A 202 -0.03 10.26 5.46
N VAL A 203 -0.02 8.93 5.54
CA VAL A 203 -0.55 8.01 4.53
C VAL A 203 -1.90 7.47 4.97
N ASP A 204 -2.88 7.47 4.05
CA ASP A 204 -4.23 6.97 4.31
C ASP A 204 -4.26 5.43 4.30
N GLY A 205 -4.35 4.83 5.45
CA GLY A 205 -4.36 3.38 5.67
C GLY A 205 -5.76 2.77 5.55
N ILE A 206 -6.44 2.97 4.41
CA ILE A 206 -7.74 2.33 4.14
C ILE A 206 -7.55 0.80 4.12
N GLY A 207 -8.32 0.08 4.92
CA GLY A 207 -8.17 -1.37 5.10
C GLY A 207 -7.29 -1.77 6.29
N MET A 208 -6.90 -0.81 7.13
CA MET A 208 -6.16 -1.11 8.37
C MET A 208 -7.00 -2.00 9.30
N PRO A 209 -6.39 -3.05 9.89
CA PRO A 209 -7.08 -3.93 10.82
C PRO A 209 -7.71 -3.18 12.00
N ASP A 210 -8.87 -3.64 12.44
CA ASP A 210 -9.59 -3.09 13.58
C ASP A 210 -8.70 -3.04 14.84
N GLY A 211 -8.90 -2.01 15.66
CA GLY A 211 -8.11 -1.79 16.85
C GLY A 211 -6.71 -1.24 16.60
N THR A 212 -6.34 -0.94 15.34
CA THR A 212 -5.08 -0.27 15.00
C THR A 212 -5.33 1.19 14.68
N GLU A 213 -4.62 2.09 15.35
CA GLU A 213 -4.73 3.52 15.09
C GLU A 213 -3.77 3.97 14.00
N TYR A 214 -2.49 3.64 14.13
CA TYR A 214 -1.47 4.02 13.15
C TYR A 214 -0.23 3.11 13.20
N ILE A 215 0.57 3.23 12.15
CA ILE A 215 1.90 2.61 12.01
C ILE A 215 2.89 3.71 11.67
N ILE A 216 3.97 3.85 12.46
CA ILE A 216 5.09 4.75 12.16
C ILE A 216 6.20 3.94 11.52
N THR A 217 6.78 4.44 10.42
CA THR A 217 7.81 3.73 9.65
C THR A 217 8.85 4.67 9.06
N ASP A 218 10.03 4.14 8.80
CA ASP A 218 11.10 4.77 8.03
C ASP A 218 11.16 4.31 6.57
N GLY A 219 10.19 3.49 6.14
CA GLY A 219 10.13 2.94 4.79
C GLY A 219 10.96 1.68 4.58
N TYR A 220 11.72 1.20 5.56
CA TYR A 220 12.60 0.04 5.42
C TYR A 220 12.22 -1.16 6.32
N GLY A 221 11.07 -1.09 6.97
CA GLY A 221 10.58 -2.16 7.84
C GLY A 221 9.84 -3.28 7.13
N TYR A 222 9.29 -3.03 5.94
CA TYR A 222 8.39 -3.93 5.22
C TYR A 222 8.67 -3.95 3.72
N LEU A 223 8.63 -5.14 3.12
CA LEU A 223 8.79 -5.34 1.68
C LEU A 223 7.60 -6.10 1.09
N HIS A 224 7.07 -5.59 -0.02
CA HIS A 224 5.93 -6.17 -0.75
C HIS A 224 6.20 -6.18 -2.26
N PRO A 225 7.11 -7.03 -2.75
CA PRO A 225 7.33 -7.18 -4.18
C PRO A 225 6.11 -7.81 -4.83
N HIS A 226 5.76 -7.33 -6.02
CA HIS A 226 4.65 -7.84 -6.80
C HIS A 226 4.96 -7.84 -8.30
N ALA A 227 4.24 -8.67 -9.05
CA ALA A 227 4.33 -8.74 -10.50
C ALA A 227 3.00 -9.14 -11.13
N LEU A 228 2.60 -8.43 -12.19
CA LEU A 228 1.48 -8.85 -13.04
C LEU A 228 1.94 -10.05 -13.89
N VAL A 229 1.27 -11.19 -13.77
CA VAL A 229 1.61 -12.41 -14.52
C VAL A 229 0.94 -12.42 -15.89
N GLY A 230 -0.30 -11.97 -15.97
CA GLY A 230 -1.04 -11.91 -17.22
C GLY A 230 -2.37 -11.19 -17.06
N LEU A 231 -2.82 -10.60 -18.15
CA LEU A 231 -4.16 -10.05 -18.33
C LEU A 231 -4.67 -10.56 -19.66
N GLU A 232 -5.71 -11.35 -19.66
CA GLU A 232 -6.22 -12.02 -20.85
C GLU A 232 -7.72 -11.75 -21.04
N LEU A 233 -8.12 -11.57 -22.30
CA LEU A 233 -9.50 -11.44 -22.71
C LEU A 233 -9.89 -12.69 -23.51
N PHE A 234 -10.89 -13.41 -23.04
CA PHE A 234 -11.40 -14.61 -23.68
C PHE A 234 -12.77 -14.36 -24.29
N GLY A 235 -12.97 -14.84 -25.52
CA GLY A 235 -14.28 -14.99 -26.15
C GLY A 235 -14.67 -16.46 -26.29
N ASN A 236 -15.89 -16.69 -26.76
CA ASN A 236 -16.43 -18.03 -27.00
C ASN A 236 -16.41 -18.98 -25.80
N ILE A 237 -16.93 -18.49 -24.68
CA ILE A 237 -16.99 -19.27 -23.45
C ILE A 237 -18.01 -20.40 -23.57
N PRO A 238 -17.64 -21.66 -23.34
CA PRO A 238 -18.57 -22.79 -23.43
C PRO A 238 -19.80 -22.57 -22.53
N GLY A 239 -20.99 -22.76 -23.13
CA GLY A 239 -22.27 -22.61 -22.43
C GLY A 239 -22.74 -21.17 -22.22
N ARG A 240 -22.02 -20.16 -22.78
CA ARG A 240 -22.42 -18.74 -22.71
C ARG A 240 -22.39 -18.10 -24.08
N VAL A 241 -23.57 -17.66 -24.53
CA VAL A 241 -23.71 -16.95 -25.82
C VAL A 241 -23.36 -15.47 -25.62
N ASN A 242 -22.63 -14.88 -26.57
CA ASN A 242 -22.26 -13.45 -26.56
C ASN A 242 -21.68 -12.98 -25.21
N THR A 243 -20.73 -13.72 -24.67
CA THR A 243 -20.08 -13.41 -23.40
C THR A 243 -18.57 -13.36 -23.59
N VAL A 244 -17.93 -12.32 -23.06
CA VAL A 244 -16.48 -12.16 -23.01
C VAL A 244 -16.04 -12.28 -21.54
N ALA A 245 -14.93 -12.94 -21.28
CA ALA A 245 -14.31 -12.98 -19.96
C ALA A 245 -12.99 -12.21 -19.95
N LEU A 246 -12.80 -11.38 -18.95
CA LEU A 246 -11.52 -10.77 -18.60
C LEU A 246 -10.99 -11.50 -17.37
N GLN A 247 -9.74 -11.99 -17.43
CA GLN A 247 -9.07 -12.57 -16.26
C GLN A 247 -7.61 -12.15 -16.20
N GLY A 248 -7.06 -12.15 -14.99
CA GLY A 248 -5.66 -11.87 -14.76
C GLY A 248 -5.18 -12.43 -13.44
N GLU A 249 -3.87 -12.54 -13.32
CA GLU A 249 -3.19 -13.01 -12.12
C GLU A 249 -2.10 -12.01 -11.73
N TRP A 250 -2.08 -11.70 -10.42
CA TRP A 250 -1.13 -10.81 -9.79
C TRP A 250 -0.39 -11.58 -8.70
N LYS A 251 0.91 -11.84 -8.88
CA LYS A 251 1.74 -12.52 -7.89
C LYS A 251 2.39 -11.52 -6.94
N TYR A 252 2.47 -11.86 -5.68
CA TYR A 252 3.11 -11.04 -4.67
C TYR A 252 3.83 -11.86 -3.60
N GLY A 253 4.79 -11.22 -2.96
CA GLY A 253 5.41 -11.65 -1.72
C GLY A 253 5.23 -10.57 -0.66
N SER A 254 5.29 -10.94 0.63
CA SER A 254 5.14 -9.97 1.71
C SER A 254 5.96 -10.41 2.91
N GLN A 255 6.82 -9.54 3.40
CA GLN A 255 7.66 -9.84 4.55
C GLN A 255 8.01 -8.59 5.36
N VAL A 256 7.90 -8.70 6.68
CA VAL A 256 8.50 -7.71 7.60
C VAL A 256 9.99 -8.02 7.70
N ILE A 257 10.82 -7.07 7.31
CA ILE A 257 12.29 -7.20 7.31
C ILE A 257 12.84 -6.86 8.68
N LYS A 258 12.46 -5.70 9.21
CA LYS A 258 12.86 -5.22 10.54
C LYS A 258 11.64 -4.75 11.32
N ALA A 259 11.24 -5.54 12.32
CA ALA A 259 10.08 -5.22 13.16
C ALA A 259 10.21 -3.88 13.91
N THR A 260 11.43 -3.52 14.32
CA THR A 260 11.70 -2.26 15.03
C THR A 260 11.47 -1.02 14.19
N ARG A 261 11.52 -1.15 12.84
CA ARG A 261 11.26 -0.07 11.89
C ARG A 261 9.78 0.10 11.56
N LEU A 262 8.91 -0.63 12.25
CA LEU A 262 7.46 -0.54 12.19
C LEU A 262 6.93 -0.42 13.62
N LEU A 263 6.62 0.79 14.07
CA LEU A 263 6.00 0.99 15.38
C LEU A 263 4.49 1.06 15.21
N VAL A 264 3.78 0.10 15.81
CA VAL A 264 2.34 -0.11 15.63
C VAL A 264 1.58 0.28 16.88
N LYS A 265 0.70 1.26 16.77
CA LYS A 265 -0.22 1.63 17.85
C LYS A 265 -1.52 0.85 17.72
N LYS A 266 -1.77 -0.02 18.71
CA LYS A 266 -3.03 -0.76 18.86
C LYS A 266 -3.76 -0.26 20.09
N THR A 267 -5.08 -0.17 19.99
CA THR A 267 -5.96 0.02 21.12
C THR A 267 -6.41 -1.34 21.63
N SER A 268 -6.34 -1.55 22.94
CA SER A 268 -6.82 -2.76 23.61
C SER A 268 -8.33 -2.75 23.75
#